data_720b4eecf957707da7910a3651bd5143
#
_entry.id   720b4eecf957707da7910a3651bd5143
#
_cell.length_a   1.000
_cell.length_b   1.000
_cell.length_c   1.000
_cell.angle_alpha   90.00
_cell.angle_beta   90.00
_cell.angle_gamma   90.00
#
_symmetry.space_group_name_H-M   'P 1'
#
loop_
_entity.id
_entity.type
_entity.pdbx_description
1 polymer ?
#
loop_
_entity_poly.entity_id
_entity_poly.type
_entity_poly.pdbx_seq_one_letter_code
_entity_poly.pdbx_strand_id
1 'polypeptide(L)'
;MSMPKSKPPASTPAPALAPAQLTVSVQPSYLQEQSRPAQNEYAWSYTVTVVNTGEVPAQLVGRHWVMTDATGRVEEVRGLAVVGHQPLIPPGEKFEYSSWTRLNTPHGEMRGTFFCMSEDAHWFEAEIPPFALAHAHSLH
;
A
#
# COMPACT_ATOMS: atom_id res chain seq x y z
N MET A 1 -4.75 -36.10 -27.36
CA MET A 1 -4.61 -35.65 -27.08
C MET A 1 -4.50 -34.78 -26.76
N SER A 2 -4.40 -34.67 -26.87
CA SER A 2 -4.35 -33.81 -26.57
C SER A 2 -4.01 -32.97 -26.21
N MET A 3 -4.03 -32.79 -26.24
CA MET A 3 -3.89 -31.95 -25.88
C MET A 3 -3.38 -31.16 -25.68
N PRO A 4 -3.33 -31.17 -25.77
CA PRO A 4 -2.97 -30.30 -25.57
C PRO A 4 -2.61 -29.46 -25.29
N LYS A 5 -2.77 -29.50 -25.43
CA LYS A 5 -2.65 -28.75 -25.13
C LYS A 5 -2.35 -27.96 -24.89
N SER A 6 -2.41 -28.14 -25.14
CA SER A 6 -2.37 -27.37 -24.89
C SER A 6 -1.99 -26.52 -24.56
N LYS A 7 -1.80 -26.39 -24.59
CA LYS A 7 -1.60 -25.54 -24.22
C LYS A 7 -1.18 -24.82 -24.15
N PRO A 8 -1.01 -24.77 -24.37
CA PRO A 8 -0.73 -23.95 -24.32
C PRO A 8 -0.50 -23.05 -24.08
N PRO A 9 -0.37 -23.01 -24.23
CA PRO A 9 -0.26 -22.13 -24.04
C PRO A 9 -0.11 -21.24 -23.62
N ALA A 10 -0.08 -21.36 -23.83
CA ALA A 10 -0.13 -20.69 -23.50
C ALA A 10 -0.04 -19.82 -23.07
N SER A 11 0.07 -19.81 -23.22
CA SER A 11 -0.14 -19.16 -22.84
C SER A 11 -0.12 -18.18 -22.54
N THR A 12 -0.12 -17.99 -22.84
CA THR A 12 -0.41 -17.16 -22.63
C THR A 12 -0.62 -16.35 -22.25
N PRO A 13 -0.67 -16.32 -22.37
CA PRO A 13 -0.88 -15.50 -21.99
C PRO A 13 -0.97 -14.54 -21.54
N ALA A 14 -0.83 -14.43 -21.57
CA ALA A 14 -0.88 -13.71 -21.08
C ALA A 14 -1.19 -12.76 -20.95
N PRO A 15 -0.97 -12.74 -20.74
CA PRO A 15 -1.34 -11.61 -20.56
C PRO A 15 -1.98 -10.86 -21.16
N ALA A 16 -1.89 -11.15 -22.06
CA ALA A 16 -2.69 -10.32 -22.75
C ALA A 16 -3.88 -10.04 -22.02
N LEU A 17 -3.80 -10.38 -20.94
CA LEU A 17 -4.88 -10.16 -20.11
C LEU A 17 -4.98 -8.73 -19.77
N ALA A 18 -6.14 -8.27 -19.66
CA ALA A 18 -6.39 -6.97 -19.14
C ALA A 18 -5.83 -6.96 -17.75
N PRO A 19 -4.81 -6.24 -17.53
CA PRO A 19 -4.16 -6.35 -16.26
C PRO A 19 -4.96 -5.68 -15.16
N ALA A 20 -4.99 -6.34 -14.03
CA ALA A 20 -5.42 -5.73 -12.80
C ALA A 20 -4.23 -4.97 -12.23
N GLN A 21 -4.43 -3.69 -11.96
CA GLN A 21 -3.35 -2.86 -11.44
C GLN A 21 -3.90 -1.73 -10.60
N LEU A 22 -3.39 -1.61 -9.38
CA LEU A 22 -3.67 -0.46 -8.53
C LEU A 22 -2.35 0.25 -8.27
N THR A 23 -2.35 1.55 -8.46
CA THR A 23 -1.17 2.38 -8.25
C THR A 23 -1.36 3.19 -6.99
N VAL A 24 -0.38 3.16 -6.10
CA VAL A 24 -0.48 3.72 -4.76
C VAL A 24 0.47 4.88 -4.60
N SER A 25 -0.02 5.96 -4.00
CA SER A 25 0.82 7.07 -3.58
C SER A 25 0.44 7.44 -2.15
N VAL A 26 1.40 8.00 -1.40
CA VAL A 26 1.19 8.32 0.01
C VAL A 26 1.78 9.70 0.29
N GLN A 27 1.02 10.48 1.04
CA GLN A 27 1.41 11.82 1.47
C GLN A 27 1.48 11.84 2.99
N PRO A 28 2.67 11.84 3.60
CA PRO A 28 2.79 11.90 5.06
C PRO A 28 2.76 13.34 5.56
N SER A 29 2.39 13.50 6.81
CA SER A 29 2.36 14.80 7.46
C SER A 29 2.71 14.62 8.93
N TYR A 30 3.71 15.36 9.41
CA TYR A 30 4.10 15.30 10.81
C TYR A 30 3.03 15.93 11.70
N LEU A 31 2.69 15.25 12.80
CA LEU A 31 1.66 15.70 13.72
C LEU A 31 2.33 16.30 14.96
N GLN A 32 2.64 17.58 14.90
CA GLN A 32 3.36 18.24 15.98
C GLN A 32 2.61 18.16 17.31
N GLU A 33 1.29 18.34 17.27
CA GLU A 33 0.50 18.37 18.50
C GLU A 33 0.31 17.00 19.14
N GLN A 34 0.50 15.92 18.36
CA GLN A 34 0.42 14.57 18.88
C GLN A 34 1.78 13.98 19.17
N SER A 35 2.84 14.77 19.01
CA SER A 35 4.21 14.33 19.23
C SER A 35 4.73 14.84 20.55
N ARG A 36 5.63 14.07 21.18
CA ARG A 36 6.30 14.43 22.41
C ARG A 36 7.78 14.12 22.28
N PRO A 37 8.53 14.99 21.59
CA PRO A 37 9.97 14.72 21.35
C PRO A 37 10.76 14.51 22.64
N ALA A 38 10.40 15.18 23.73
CA ALA A 38 11.09 14.99 24.99
C ALA A 38 10.92 13.57 25.54
N GLN A 39 9.93 12.84 25.06
CA GLN A 39 9.68 11.46 25.46
C GLN A 39 9.94 10.48 24.31
N ASN A 40 10.59 10.95 23.24
CA ASN A 40 10.89 10.15 22.05
C ASN A 40 9.61 9.59 21.43
N GLU A 41 8.59 10.46 21.31
CA GLU A 41 7.33 10.10 20.66
C GLU A 41 7.09 11.04 19.50
N TYR A 42 7.07 10.49 18.29
CA TYR A 42 6.90 11.25 17.06
C TYR A 42 5.76 10.63 16.26
N ALA A 43 4.80 11.45 15.88
CA ALA A 43 3.58 10.96 15.22
C ALA A 43 3.41 11.60 13.85
N TRP A 44 2.88 10.83 12.92
CA TRP A 44 2.55 11.29 11.57
C TRP A 44 1.19 10.78 11.19
N SER A 45 0.47 11.60 10.43
CA SER A 45 -0.64 11.09 9.62
C SER A 45 -0.10 10.81 8.24
N TYR A 46 -0.81 9.96 7.50
CA TYR A 46 -0.48 9.73 6.10
C TYR A 46 -1.77 9.49 5.34
N THR A 47 -1.84 10.07 4.15
CA THR A 47 -2.99 9.92 3.28
C THR A 47 -2.57 9.03 2.11
N VAL A 48 -3.29 7.95 1.94
CA VAL A 48 -3.01 6.95 0.91
C VAL A 48 -4.03 7.13 -0.21
N THR A 49 -3.54 7.24 -1.43
CA THR A 49 -4.39 7.30 -2.62
C THR A 49 -4.12 6.06 -3.46
N VAL A 50 -5.16 5.30 -3.73
CA VAL A 50 -5.08 4.09 -4.53
C VAL A 50 -5.90 4.32 -5.79
N VAL A 51 -5.24 4.31 -6.94
CA VAL A 51 -5.89 4.55 -8.23
C VAL A 51 -5.90 3.25 -9.01
N ASN A 52 -7.05 2.90 -9.58
CA ASN A 52 -7.08 1.75 -10.48
C ASN A 52 -6.54 2.19 -11.83
N THR A 53 -5.31 1.81 -12.10
CA THR A 53 -4.63 2.10 -13.37
C THR A 53 -4.68 0.90 -14.31
N GLY A 54 -5.40 -0.15 -13.93
CA GLY A 54 -5.60 -1.31 -14.77
C GLY A 54 -6.86 -1.18 -15.60
N GLU A 55 -7.28 -2.31 -16.15
CA GLU A 55 -8.40 -2.34 -17.08
C GLU A 55 -9.61 -3.10 -16.54
N VAL A 56 -9.51 -3.66 -15.35
CA VAL A 56 -10.61 -4.39 -14.71
C VAL A 56 -10.80 -3.86 -13.29
N PRO A 57 -12.02 -3.98 -12.74
CA PRO A 57 -12.25 -3.62 -11.35
C PRO A 57 -11.40 -4.46 -10.41
N ALA A 58 -10.97 -3.86 -9.33
CA ALA A 58 -10.12 -4.54 -8.35
C ALA A 58 -10.54 -4.16 -6.95
N GLN A 59 -10.52 -5.16 -6.07
CA GLN A 59 -10.86 -4.95 -4.67
C GLN A 59 -9.59 -4.94 -3.83
N LEU A 60 -9.48 -3.97 -2.95
CA LEU A 60 -8.40 -3.90 -1.99
C LEU A 60 -8.84 -4.70 -0.78
N VAL A 61 -8.14 -5.80 -0.47
CA VAL A 61 -8.61 -6.77 0.52
C VAL A 61 -7.83 -6.68 1.82
N GLY A 62 -6.53 -6.47 1.76
CA GLY A 62 -5.70 -6.44 2.95
C GLY A 62 -4.43 -5.64 2.76
N ARG A 63 -3.67 -5.54 3.85
CA ARG A 63 -2.48 -4.71 3.86
C ARG A 63 -1.35 -5.34 4.65
N HIS A 64 -0.15 -4.98 4.27
CA HIS A 64 1.06 -5.31 5.02
C HIS A 64 1.95 -4.07 5.02
N TRP A 65 2.21 -3.53 6.20
CA TRP A 65 3.08 -2.37 6.38
C TRP A 65 4.37 -2.78 7.02
N VAL A 66 5.46 -2.17 6.58
CA VAL A 66 6.79 -2.32 7.18
C VAL A 66 7.28 -0.93 7.55
N MET A 67 7.56 -0.72 8.82
CA MET A 67 8.01 0.57 9.35
C MET A 67 9.41 0.38 9.92
N THR A 68 10.33 1.22 9.48
CA THR A 68 11.72 1.18 9.95
C THR A 68 12.05 2.52 10.58
N ASP A 69 12.49 2.53 11.84
CA ASP A 69 12.86 3.78 12.49
C ASP A 69 14.33 4.13 12.22
N ALA A 70 14.77 5.26 12.77
CA ALA A 70 16.11 5.77 12.50
C ALA A 70 17.22 4.87 13.04
N THR A 71 16.91 3.99 13.99
CA THR A 71 17.90 3.06 14.54
C THR A 71 17.95 1.74 13.78
N GLY A 72 17.08 1.57 12.79
CA GLY A 72 16.98 0.33 12.04
C GLY A 72 16.02 -0.68 12.62
N ARG A 73 15.30 -0.31 13.66
CA ARG A 73 14.28 -1.19 14.23
C ARG A 73 13.10 -1.28 13.27
N VAL A 74 12.61 -2.49 13.05
CA VAL A 74 11.56 -2.76 12.09
C VAL A 74 10.32 -3.27 12.81
N GLU A 75 9.16 -2.71 12.44
CA GLU A 75 7.87 -3.20 12.88
C GLU A 75 7.03 -3.53 11.65
N GLU A 76 6.22 -4.57 11.76
CA GLU A 76 5.33 -4.96 10.66
C GLU A 76 3.91 -5.06 11.17
N VAL A 77 2.97 -4.66 10.31
CA VAL A 77 1.54 -4.75 10.59
C VAL A 77 0.87 -5.42 9.42
N ARG A 78 0.12 -6.49 9.70
CA ARG A 78 -0.66 -7.18 8.67
C ARG A 78 -2.12 -7.20 9.10
N GLY A 79 -3.00 -7.13 8.13
CA GLY A 79 -4.41 -7.24 8.46
C GLY A 79 -5.28 -7.17 7.23
N LEU A 80 -6.54 -7.55 7.41
CA LEU A 80 -7.54 -7.38 6.37
C LEU A 80 -8.08 -5.96 6.42
N ALA A 81 -8.56 -5.49 5.27
CA ALA A 81 -9.17 -4.17 5.13
C ALA A 81 -8.17 -3.03 5.30
N VAL A 82 -8.60 -1.84 4.97
CA VAL A 82 -7.88 -0.60 5.19
C VAL A 82 -8.83 0.35 5.90
N VAL A 83 -8.51 0.66 7.17
CA VAL A 83 -9.36 1.50 8.03
C VAL A 83 -10.81 1.01 7.98
N GLY A 84 -11.00 -0.33 8.07
CA GLY A 84 -12.31 -0.94 8.08
C GLY A 84 -12.98 -1.12 6.73
N HIS A 85 -12.31 -0.80 5.62
CA HIS A 85 -12.90 -0.85 4.28
C HIS A 85 -12.16 -1.83 3.39
N GLN A 86 -12.93 -2.47 2.51
CA GLN A 86 -12.38 -3.30 1.43
C GLN A 86 -13.00 -2.81 0.11
N PRO A 87 -12.56 -1.64 -0.36
CA PRO A 87 -13.25 -1.01 -1.49
C PRO A 87 -13.01 -1.75 -2.79
N LEU A 88 -14.06 -1.81 -3.61
CA LEU A 88 -13.97 -2.23 -4.98
C LEU A 88 -13.76 -0.98 -5.83
N ILE A 89 -12.66 -0.92 -6.56
CA ILE A 89 -12.28 0.28 -7.29
C ILE A 89 -12.37 0.00 -8.79
N PRO A 90 -13.33 0.62 -9.49
CA PRO A 90 -13.42 0.49 -10.94
C PRO A 90 -12.24 1.12 -11.64
N PRO A 91 -11.94 0.72 -12.90
CA PRO A 91 -10.86 1.34 -13.66
C PRO A 91 -11.00 2.86 -13.74
N GLY A 92 -9.90 3.56 -13.53
CA GLY A 92 -9.86 5.02 -13.58
C GLY A 92 -10.33 5.71 -12.31
N GLU A 93 -10.87 4.96 -11.37
CA GLU A 93 -11.34 5.55 -10.11
C GLU A 93 -10.31 5.37 -9.01
N LYS A 94 -10.52 6.06 -7.91
CA LYS A 94 -9.59 6.01 -6.80
C LYS A 94 -10.31 5.83 -5.48
N PHE A 95 -9.57 5.34 -4.50
CA PHE A 95 -9.97 5.30 -3.11
C PHE A 95 -8.89 5.96 -2.29
N GLU A 96 -9.30 6.83 -1.37
CA GLU A 96 -8.35 7.59 -0.58
C GLU A 96 -8.73 7.47 0.89
N TYR A 97 -7.73 7.28 1.74
CA TYR A 97 -7.96 7.21 3.17
C TYR A 97 -6.75 7.77 3.91
N SER A 98 -6.97 8.12 5.17
CA SER A 98 -5.90 8.60 6.04
C SER A 98 -5.80 7.72 7.27
N SER A 99 -4.60 7.59 7.77
CA SER A 99 -4.32 6.89 9.01
C SER A 99 -3.16 7.58 9.69
N TRP A 100 -2.64 7.00 10.76
CA TRP A 100 -1.52 7.62 11.45
C TRP A 100 -0.63 6.55 12.04
N THR A 101 0.62 6.95 12.35
CA THR A 101 1.61 6.07 12.94
C THR A 101 2.49 6.85 13.89
N ARG A 102 3.22 6.14 14.73
CA ARG A 102 4.13 6.73 15.69
C ARG A 102 5.44 5.98 15.67
N LEU A 103 6.54 6.74 15.76
CA LEU A 103 7.88 6.18 15.94
C LEU A 103 8.50 6.74 17.21
N ASN A 104 9.54 6.07 17.70
CA ASN A 104 10.33 6.56 18.83
C ASN A 104 11.53 7.39 18.38
N THR A 105 11.65 7.63 17.09
CA THR A 105 12.74 8.43 16.52
C THR A 105 12.14 9.53 15.64
N PRO A 106 12.88 10.62 15.40
CA PRO A 106 12.34 11.77 14.67
C PRO A 106 12.15 11.54 13.17
N HIS A 107 12.64 10.41 12.65
CA HIS A 107 12.41 10.07 11.23
C HIS A 107 12.46 8.56 11.08
N GLY A 108 11.97 8.10 9.94
CA GLY A 108 11.97 6.70 9.59
C GLY A 108 11.40 6.52 8.20
N GLU A 109 10.98 5.31 7.90
CA GLU A 109 10.47 4.96 6.58
C GLU A 109 9.30 4.00 6.73
N MET A 110 8.32 4.15 5.83
CA MET A 110 7.25 3.17 5.70
C MET A 110 7.20 2.67 4.27
N ARG A 111 6.88 1.41 4.12
CA ARG A 111 6.61 0.79 2.82
C ARG A 111 5.67 -0.37 3.05
N GLY A 112 5.15 -0.92 1.99
CA GLY A 112 4.26 -2.06 2.18
C GLY A 112 3.67 -2.60 0.91
N THR A 113 2.60 -3.38 1.10
CA THR A 113 1.92 -4.06 0.03
C THR A 113 0.43 -4.12 0.35
N PHE A 114 -0.39 -3.85 -0.65
CA PHE A 114 -1.81 -4.17 -0.56
C PHE A 114 -2.07 -5.51 -1.24
N PHE A 115 -2.91 -6.33 -0.62
CA PHE A 115 -3.36 -7.58 -1.21
C PHE A 115 -4.70 -7.32 -1.86
N CYS A 116 -4.81 -7.67 -3.12
CA CYS A 116 -5.94 -7.27 -3.95
C CYS A 116 -6.51 -8.46 -4.70
N MET A 117 -7.76 -8.31 -5.13
CA MET A 117 -8.40 -9.31 -5.97
C MET A 117 -9.07 -8.63 -7.14
N SER A 118 -8.77 -9.11 -8.34
CA SER A 118 -9.43 -8.61 -9.54
C SER A 118 -10.85 -9.17 -9.63
N GLU A 119 -11.64 -8.56 -10.51
CA GLU A 119 -13.04 -8.97 -10.69
C GLU A 119 -13.17 -10.43 -11.09
N ASP A 120 -12.20 -10.94 -11.83
CA ASP A 120 -12.21 -12.35 -12.27
C ASP A 120 -11.55 -13.27 -11.25
N ALA A 121 -11.48 -12.83 -10.00
CA ALA A 121 -11.06 -13.63 -8.85
C ALA A 121 -9.58 -14.04 -8.88
N HIS A 122 -8.73 -13.20 -9.44
CA HIS A 122 -7.29 -13.40 -9.38
C HIS A 122 -6.68 -12.50 -8.32
N TRP A 123 -5.88 -13.11 -7.45
CA TRP A 123 -5.13 -12.35 -6.45
C TRP A 123 -3.96 -11.64 -7.10
N PHE A 124 -3.69 -10.44 -6.65
CA PHE A 124 -2.49 -9.72 -7.05
C PHE A 124 -2.10 -8.76 -5.93
N GLU A 125 -0.90 -8.19 -6.05
CA GLU A 125 -0.38 -7.27 -5.07
C GLU A 125 -0.17 -5.90 -5.70
N ALA A 126 -0.40 -4.86 -4.89
CA ALA A 126 -0.07 -3.50 -5.28
C ALA A 126 0.96 -2.98 -4.30
N GLU A 127 2.09 -2.54 -4.82
CA GLU A 127 3.17 -2.05 -3.99
C GLU A 127 2.81 -0.68 -3.41
N ILE A 128 3.10 -0.50 -2.13
CA ILE A 128 3.08 0.82 -1.51
C ILE A 128 4.54 1.27 -1.49
N PRO A 129 4.91 2.23 -2.37
CA PRO A 129 6.31 2.64 -2.48
C PRO A 129 6.82 3.20 -1.17
N PRO A 130 8.11 3.00 -0.87
CA PRO A 130 8.68 3.56 0.35
C PRO A 130 8.49 5.07 0.40
N PHE A 131 8.19 5.57 1.59
CA PHE A 131 8.12 7.01 1.80
C PHE A 131 8.71 7.35 3.15
N ALA A 132 9.29 8.54 3.24
CA ALA A 132 9.96 8.98 4.45
C ALA A 132 8.96 9.54 5.43
N LEU A 133 9.18 9.23 6.71
CA LEU A 133 8.56 9.91 7.82
C LEU A 133 9.62 10.83 8.39
N ALA A 134 9.38 12.14 8.39
CA ALA A 134 10.39 13.09 8.81
C ALA A 134 9.76 14.11 9.74
N HIS A 135 10.49 14.43 10.82
CA HIS A 135 10.15 15.56 11.66
C HIS A 135 10.33 16.82 10.81
N ALA A 136 9.43 17.80 10.96
CA ALA A 136 9.44 18.96 10.10
C ALA A 136 10.79 19.68 10.08
N HIS A 137 11.48 19.70 11.22
CA HIS A 137 12.77 20.37 11.31
C HIS A 137 13.93 19.56 10.78
N SER A 138 13.75 18.25 10.59
CA SER A 138 14.82 17.40 10.08
C SER A 138 15.00 17.53 8.58
N LEU A 139 14.16 18.29 7.93
CA LEU A 139 14.25 18.51 6.48
C LEU A 139 15.17 19.69 6.13
N HIS A 140 15.76 20.33 7.11
CA HIS A 140 16.60 21.50 6.90
C HIS A 140 18.06 21.26 7.14
#